data_eba79a6363d8c75e66d4c7640c2cdab7
#
_entry.id   eba79a6363d8c75e66d4c7640c2cdab7
#
_cell.length_a   1.000
_cell.length_b   1.000
_cell.length_c   1.000
_cell.angle_alpha   90.00
_cell.angle_beta   90.00
_cell.angle_gamma   90.00
#
_symmetry.space_group_name_H-M   'P 1'
#
loop_
_entity.id
_entity.type
_entity.pdbx_description
1 polymer ?
#
loop_
_entity_poly.entity_id
_entity_poly.type
_entity_poly.pdbx_seq_one_letter_code
_entity_poly.pdbx_strand_id
1 'polypeptide(L)'
;MTVEVDTDLRIRSRTLDDRTVPYECLSGGAKEQLGILARLAGAALVAKEDAVPVLIDDALGFTDPERLAKMGEVFDTIGADGQVIVLTCSPTRYGGVKGAHRIDLDAIQ
;
A
#
# COMPACT_ATOMS: atom_id res chain seq x y z
N MET A 1 -0.99 -14.79 -3.91
CA MET A 1 -2.12 -14.25 -3.12
C MET A 1 -3.23 -13.81 -4.05
N THR A 2 -4.46 -14.14 -3.71
CA THR A 2 -5.65 -13.75 -4.47
C THR A 2 -6.61 -13.00 -3.55
N VAL A 3 -7.19 -11.92 -4.04
CA VAL A 3 -8.16 -11.12 -3.29
C VAL A 3 -9.47 -11.12 -4.06
N GLU A 4 -10.56 -11.51 -3.40
CA GLU A 4 -11.90 -11.47 -3.97
C GLU A 4 -12.56 -10.14 -3.62
N VAL A 5 -13.07 -9.46 -4.65
CA VAL A 5 -13.71 -8.16 -4.54
C VAL A 5 -15.13 -8.26 -5.10
N ASP A 6 -16.11 -7.68 -4.41
CA ASP A 6 -17.49 -7.67 -4.88
C ASP A 6 -17.78 -6.56 -5.89
N THR A 7 -19.03 -6.50 -6.35
CA THR A 7 -19.47 -5.49 -7.34
C THR A 7 -19.44 -4.06 -6.81
N ASP A 8 -19.43 -3.87 -5.48
CA ASP A 8 -19.30 -2.57 -4.82
C ASP A 8 -17.84 -2.21 -4.55
N LEU A 9 -16.89 -3.00 -5.09
CA LEU A 9 -15.44 -2.84 -4.89
C LEU A 9 -15.00 -3.01 -3.43
N ARG A 10 -15.74 -3.79 -2.65
CA ARG A 10 -15.35 -4.15 -1.29
C ARG A 10 -14.59 -5.46 -1.28
N ILE A 11 -13.52 -5.51 -0.49
CA ILE A 11 -12.74 -6.73 -0.32
C ILE A 11 -13.55 -7.72 0.52
N ARG A 12 -13.77 -8.92 -0.02
CA ARG A 12 -14.53 -10.00 0.64
C ARG A 12 -13.63 -10.98 1.36
N SER A 13 -12.53 -11.38 0.72
CA SER A 13 -11.64 -12.40 1.26
C SER A 13 -10.24 -12.30 0.67
N ARG A 14 -9.30 -12.94 1.35
CA ARG A 14 -7.93 -13.11 0.87
C ARG A 14 -7.59 -14.59 0.85
N THR A 15 -7.05 -15.08 -0.25
CA THR A 15 -6.49 -16.43 -0.37
C THR A 15 -4.97 -16.33 -0.43
N LEU A 16 -4.32 -16.98 0.52
CA LEU A 16 -2.87 -17.05 0.63
C LEU A 16 -2.49 -18.47 1.04
N ASP A 17 -1.57 -19.11 0.31
CA ASP A 17 -1.13 -20.49 0.56
C ASP A 17 -2.31 -21.48 0.67
N ASP A 18 -3.24 -21.40 -0.29
CA ASP A 18 -4.47 -22.20 -0.38
C ASP A 18 -5.45 -22.03 0.80
N ARG A 19 -5.26 -21.00 1.61
CA ARG A 19 -6.19 -20.66 2.70
C ARG A 19 -6.96 -19.40 2.35
N THR A 20 -8.28 -19.51 2.33
CA THR A 20 -9.17 -18.37 2.13
C THR A 20 -9.71 -17.88 3.46
N VAL A 21 -9.45 -16.62 3.76
CA VAL A 21 -9.88 -15.97 5.01
C VAL A 21 -10.84 -14.83 4.65
N PRO A 22 -12.05 -14.80 5.24
CA PRO A 22 -12.94 -13.65 5.07
C PRO A 22 -12.29 -12.38 5.57
N TYR A 23 -12.60 -11.26 4.94
CA TYR A 23 -12.00 -9.96 5.28
C TYR A 23 -12.16 -9.61 6.76
N GLU A 24 -13.34 -9.86 7.34
CA GLU A 24 -13.63 -9.57 8.74
C GLU A 24 -12.73 -10.31 9.72
N CYS A 25 -12.19 -11.46 9.29
CA CYS A 25 -11.32 -12.30 10.12
C CYS A 25 -9.84 -11.94 10.02
N LEU A 26 -9.49 -10.99 9.15
CA LEU A 26 -8.11 -10.53 9.00
C LEU A 26 -7.71 -9.63 10.15
N SER A 27 -6.41 -9.62 10.48
CA SER A 27 -5.85 -8.67 11.45
C SER A 27 -5.98 -7.23 10.95
N GLY A 28 -5.88 -6.25 11.86
CA GLY A 28 -5.89 -4.84 11.48
C GLY A 28 -4.79 -4.50 10.49
N GLY A 29 -3.57 -5.03 10.70
CA GLY A 29 -2.45 -4.83 9.78
C GLY A 29 -2.68 -5.44 8.40
N ALA A 30 -3.28 -6.64 8.35
CA ALA A 30 -3.61 -7.30 7.08
C ALA A 30 -4.69 -6.53 6.32
N LYS A 31 -5.73 -6.02 7.00
CA LYS A 31 -6.76 -5.19 6.38
C LYS A 31 -6.18 -3.91 5.79
N GLU A 32 -5.33 -3.23 6.53
CA GLU A 32 -4.67 -2.00 6.08
C GLU A 32 -3.78 -2.27 4.87
N GLN A 33 -2.99 -3.34 4.90
CA GLN A 33 -2.13 -3.74 3.81
C GLN A 33 -2.92 -4.02 2.54
N LEU A 34 -4.03 -4.77 2.64
CA LEU A 34 -4.88 -5.07 1.49
C LEU A 34 -5.53 -3.81 0.91
N GLY A 35 -5.95 -2.87 1.76
CA GLY A 35 -6.50 -1.60 1.33
C GLY A 35 -5.51 -0.80 0.50
N ILE A 36 -4.25 -0.74 0.93
CA ILE A 36 -3.18 -0.06 0.21
C ILE A 36 -2.88 -0.76 -1.11
N LEU A 37 -2.74 -2.09 -1.09
CA LEU A 37 -2.48 -2.87 -2.30
C LEU A 37 -3.60 -2.69 -3.34
N ALA A 38 -4.86 -2.64 -2.92
CA ALA A 38 -5.99 -2.41 -3.80
C ALA A 38 -5.91 -1.02 -4.46
N ARG A 39 -5.54 0.03 -3.71
CA ARG A 39 -5.32 1.36 -4.26
C ARG A 39 -4.20 1.39 -5.28
N LEU A 40 -3.08 0.75 -4.96
CA LEU A 40 -1.92 0.71 -5.85
C LEU A 40 -2.24 -0.06 -7.14
N ALA A 41 -2.97 -1.18 -7.03
CA ALA A 41 -3.40 -1.94 -8.20
C ALA A 41 -4.33 -1.12 -9.09
N GLY A 42 -5.30 -0.40 -8.50
CA GLY A 42 -6.20 0.48 -9.23
C GLY A 42 -5.44 1.61 -9.94
N ALA A 43 -4.50 2.23 -9.25
CA ALA A 43 -3.66 3.28 -9.81
C ALA A 43 -2.80 2.77 -10.98
N ALA A 44 -2.26 1.56 -10.86
CA ALA A 44 -1.46 0.94 -11.91
C ALA A 44 -2.27 0.68 -13.19
N LEU A 45 -3.55 0.31 -13.04
CA LEU A 45 -4.45 0.13 -14.18
C LEU A 45 -4.75 1.47 -14.88
N VAL A 46 -4.98 2.52 -14.12
CA VAL A 46 -5.29 3.86 -14.65
C VAL A 46 -4.04 4.50 -15.26
N ALA A 47 -2.86 4.24 -14.70
CA ALA A 47 -1.60 4.83 -15.17
C ALA A 47 -1.24 4.46 -16.61
N LYS A 48 -1.84 3.42 -17.18
CA LYS A 48 -1.69 3.08 -18.60
C LYS A 48 -2.33 4.11 -19.51
N GLU A 49 -3.30 4.85 -19.03
CA GLU A 49 -4.06 5.87 -19.78
C GLU A 49 -3.72 7.27 -19.28
N ASP A 50 -3.76 7.48 -17.97
CA ASP A 50 -3.46 8.77 -17.33
C ASP A 50 -2.69 8.54 -16.04
N ALA A 51 -1.59 9.26 -15.83
CA ALA A 51 -0.83 9.20 -14.59
C ALA A 51 -1.59 9.87 -13.45
N VAL A 52 -2.16 9.06 -12.55
CA VAL A 52 -2.86 9.54 -11.36
C VAL A 52 -2.00 9.27 -10.13
N PRO A 53 -1.63 10.29 -9.35
CA PRO A 53 -0.87 10.07 -8.12
C PRO A 53 -1.72 9.36 -7.06
N VAL A 54 -1.08 8.48 -6.30
CA VAL A 54 -1.69 7.82 -5.13
C VAL A 54 -1.19 8.51 -3.88
N LEU A 55 -2.13 9.00 -3.06
CA LEU A 55 -1.81 9.63 -1.80
C LEU A 55 -2.10 8.65 -0.65
N ILE A 56 -1.09 8.42 0.19
CA ILE A 56 -1.19 7.58 1.37
C ILE A 56 -0.90 8.44 2.59
N ASP A 57 -1.88 8.57 3.48
CA ASP A 57 -1.78 9.38 4.67
C ASP A 57 -1.61 8.50 5.91
N ASP A 58 -0.42 8.54 6.49
CA ASP A 58 -0.04 7.92 7.75
C ASP A 58 -0.55 6.49 7.93
N ALA A 59 -0.21 5.61 6.97
CA ALA A 59 -0.62 4.22 6.95
C ALA A 59 0.46 3.29 7.50
N LEU A 60 0.13 1.99 7.61
CA LEU A 60 1.01 0.90 8.02
C LEU A 60 1.40 0.92 9.51
N GLY A 61 0.60 1.55 10.36
CA GLY A 61 0.84 1.62 11.79
C GLY A 61 0.79 0.28 12.52
N PHE A 62 0.06 -0.69 11.97
CA PHE A 62 -0.13 -2.02 12.55
C PHE A 62 0.64 -3.11 11.80
N THR A 63 1.55 -2.74 10.94
CA THR A 63 2.28 -3.67 10.09
C THR A 63 3.63 -4.01 10.71
N ASP A 64 3.97 -5.31 10.76
CA ASP A 64 5.24 -5.77 11.29
C ASP A 64 6.42 -5.43 10.34
N PRO A 65 7.68 -5.47 10.84
CA PRO A 65 8.84 -5.09 10.05
C PRO A 65 9.03 -5.87 8.75
N GLU A 66 8.71 -7.16 8.74
CA GLU A 66 8.86 -8.00 7.54
C GLU A 66 7.88 -7.56 6.45
N ARG A 67 6.62 -7.31 6.82
CA ARG A 67 5.60 -6.81 5.89
C ARG A 67 5.89 -5.38 5.44
N LEU A 68 6.45 -4.55 6.32
CA LEU A 68 6.89 -3.19 5.95
C LEU A 68 7.95 -3.23 4.87
N ALA A 69 8.92 -4.14 4.97
CA ALA A 69 9.95 -4.29 3.95
C ALA A 69 9.35 -4.70 2.60
N LYS A 70 8.41 -5.65 2.61
CA LYS A 70 7.69 -6.08 1.39
C LYS A 70 6.86 -4.95 0.78
N MET A 71 6.18 -4.18 1.61
CA MET A 71 5.41 -3.01 1.14
C MET A 71 6.33 -1.94 0.54
N GLY A 72 7.53 -1.76 1.11
CA GLY A 72 8.53 -0.86 0.54
C GLY A 72 8.93 -1.24 -0.88
N GLU A 73 9.11 -2.54 -1.14
CA GLU A 73 9.40 -3.05 -2.49
C GLU A 73 8.23 -2.79 -3.45
N VAL A 74 7.00 -2.96 -2.99
CA VAL A 74 5.81 -2.66 -3.80
C VAL A 74 5.74 -1.18 -4.15
N PHE A 75 6.01 -0.28 -3.20
CA PHE A 75 6.04 1.15 -3.45
C PHE A 75 7.11 1.53 -4.48
N ASP A 76 8.30 0.95 -4.39
CA ASP A 76 9.36 1.18 -5.38
C ASP A 76 8.93 0.73 -6.78
N THR A 77 8.29 -0.43 -6.87
CA THR A 77 7.83 -0.97 -8.16
C THR A 77 6.75 -0.10 -8.79
N ILE A 78 5.74 0.28 -8.03
CA ILE A 78 4.63 1.12 -8.51
C ILE A 78 5.11 2.54 -8.77
N GLY A 79 6.00 3.07 -7.94
CA GLY A 79 6.55 4.42 -8.08
C GLY A 79 7.40 4.61 -9.34
N ALA A 80 7.97 3.53 -9.90
CA ALA A 80 8.73 3.59 -11.13
C ALA A 80 7.84 3.94 -12.34
N ASP A 81 6.58 3.50 -12.36
CA ASP A 81 5.63 3.71 -13.46
C ASP A 81 4.58 4.79 -13.18
N GLY A 82 4.51 5.27 -11.95
CA GLY A 82 3.53 6.27 -11.54
C GLY A 82 4.08 7.14 -10.43
N GLN A 83 3.19 7.73 -9.64
CA GLN A 83 3.56 8.55 -8.49
C GLN A 83 2.84 8.10 -7.23
N VAL A 84 3.61 7.81 -6.19
CA VAL A 84 3.09 7.52 -4.85
C VAL A 84 3.62 8.58 -3.90
N ILE A 85 2.70 9.25 -3.22
CA ILE A 85 3.02 10.29 -2.24
C ILE A 85 2.61 9.78 -0.86
N VAL A 86 3.56 9.67 0.06
CA VAL A 86 3.31 9.22 1.42
C VAL A 86 3.48 10.38 2.38
N LEU A 87 2.46 10.66 3.18
CA LEU A 87 2.51 11.61 4.28
C LEU A 87 2.62 10.82 5.59
N THR A 88 3.66 11.04 6.36
CA THR A 88 3.87 10.31 7.61
C THR A 88 4.59 11.12 8.66
N CYS A 89 4.26 10.89 9.92
CA CYS A 89 5.03 11.36 11.07
C CYS A 89 6.08 10.33 11.53
N SER A 90 6.12 9.15 10.90
CA SER A 90 7.02 8.05 11.27
C SER A 90 7.79 7.56 10.03
N PRO A 91 8.78 8.33 9.55
CA PRO A 91 9.49 8.01 8.30
C PRO A 91 10.18 6.65 8.30
N THR A 92 10.55 6.14 9.46
CA THR A 92 11.22 4.85 9.60
C THR A 92 10.38 3.66 9.12
N ARG A 93 9.04 3.78 9.14
CA ARG A 93 8.16 2.75 8.59
C ARG A 93 8.38 2.52 7.10
N TYR A 94 8.82 3.53 6.40
CA TYR A 94 9.01 3.51 4.95
C TYR A 94 10.46 3.36 4.55
N GLY A 95 11.32 2.94 5.50
CA GLY A 95 12.75 2.71 5.23
C GLY A 95 13.05 1.67 4.18
N GLY A 96 12.09 0.75 3.91
CA GLY A 96 12.21 -0.23 2.82
C GLY A 96 11.98 0.33 1.42
N VAL A 97 11.49 1.57 1.30
CA VAL A 97 11.30 2.25 0.01
C VAL A 97 12.62 2.92 -0.36
N LYS A 98 13.40 2.27 -1.21
CA LYS A 98 14.78 2.72 -1.53
C LYS A 98 14.82 3.84 -2.56
N GLY A 99 13.86 3.88 -3.47
CA GLY A 99 13.77 4.88 -4.52
C GLY A 99 13.05 6.17 -4.12
N ALA A 100 12.66 6.33 -2.85
CA ALA A 100 11.88 7.46 -2.41
C ALA A 100 12.71 8.75 -2.33
N HIS A 101 12.10 9.85 -2.77
CA HIS A 101 12.59 11.20 -2.48
C HIS A 101 11.93 11.68 -1.18
N ARG A 102 12.73 11.87 -0.14
CA ARG A 102 12.25 12.29 1.18
C ARG A 102 12.29 13.80 1.33
N ILE A 103 11.16 14.36 1.75
CA ILE A 103 11.04 15.78 2.07
C ILE A 103 10.65 15.91 3.54
N ASP A 104 11.46 16.65 4.30
CA ASP A 104 11.18 16.95 5.69
C ASP A 104 10.45 18.29 5.76
N LEU A 105 9.16 18.25 6.13
CA LEU A 105 8.32 19.44 6.19
C LEU A 105 8.76 20.42 7.29
N ASP A 106 9.34 19.93 8.37
CA ASP A 106 9.84 20.79 9.45
C ASP A 106 11.02 21.65 8.97
N ALA A 107 11.80 21.18 8.01
CA ALA A 107 12.94 21.90 7.46
C ALA A 107 12.56 23.07 6.57
N ILE A 108 11.30 23.12 6.08
CA ILE A 108 10.83 24.17 5.16
C ILE A 108 9.85 25.14 5.80
N GLN A 109 9.58 24.97 7.09
CA GLN A 109 8.73 25.90 7.85
C GLN A 109 9.51 27.10 8.41
#